data_1ff1c6be48177bc732139fcbcbaf3a1f
#
_entry.id   1ff1c6be48177bc732139fcbcbaf3a1f
#
_cell.length_a   1.000
_cell.length_b   1.000
_cell.length_c   1.000
_cell.angle_alpha   90.00
_cell.angle_beta   90.00
_cell.angle_gamma   90.00
#
_symmetry.space_group_name_H-M   'P 1'
#
loop_
_entity.id
_entity.type
_entity.pdbx_description
1 polymer ?
#
loop_
_entity_poly.entity_id
_entity_poly.type
_entity_poly.pdbx_seq_one_letter_code
_entity_poly.pdbx_strand_id
1 'polypeptide(L)'
;MFTAVSSVLAMACAPAESPLTLHEFDCGVIRFESVAMFGIGDDETDVRDLIVPCYVVEHPAGSLLWEGGLPVGLAEAEDWVESPPVLLRLDQTLADQLPAIGHAIDAFDYVAFSHMHFDHVGVASEVQGATLLIQQAEFDAAFADSVTVPFFDPAVYESLRNVPRELLDGEHDVFGDGRVRIIPAPGHTPGHQVLLVDLDEEGPVVLAGDLYHFRESRSDRRVPTINVDSALTVATMERIEQLVVDQGAQLWIEHDMAAFLERQSRSTVHR
;
A
#
# COMPACT_ATOMS: atom_id res chain seq x y z
N MET A 1 58.40 42.07 -8.83
CA MET A 1 57.99 40.87 -9.53
C MET A 1 57.01 40.15 -8.60
N PHE A 2 55.67 40.43 -8.76
CA PHE A 2 54.67 39.83 -7.91
C PHE A 2 54.00 38.68 -8.69
N THR A 3 54.15 37.45 -8.19
CA THR A 3 53.49 36.27 -8.74
C THR A 3 52.10 36.16 -8.14
N ALA A 4 51.08 36.29 -8.95
CA ALA A 4 49.71 36.04 -8.59
C ALA A 4 49.45 34.51 -8.60
N VAL A 5 49.09 33.93 -7.46
CA VAL A 5 48.61 32.58 -7.35
C VAL A 5 47.11 32.58 -7.57
N SER A 6 46.66 32.10 -8.72
CA SER A 6 45.23 31.86 -8.98
C SER A 6 44.80 30.54 -8.31
N SER A 7 43.99 30.63 -7.26
CA SER A 7 43.33 29.49 -6.66
C SER A 7 42.11 29.10 -7.51
N VAL A 8 42.18 27.95 -8.17
CA VAL A 8 41.03 27.33 -8.84
C VAL A 8 40.20 26.63 -7.76
N LEU A 9 39.03 27.18 -7.47
CA LEU A 9 38.02 26.53 -6.62
C LEU A 9 37.39 25.41 -7.46
N ALA A 10 37.69 24.16 -7.14
CA ALA A 10 36.97 23.02 -7.69
C ALA A 10 35.57 23.00 -7.05
N MET A 11 34.54 23.33 -7.81
CA MET A 11 33.16 23.03 -7.44
C MET A 11 33.00 21.51 -7.44
N ALA A 12 32.94 20.91 -6.25
CA ALA A 12 32.48 19.55 -6.11
C ALA A 12 31.01 19.51 -6.56
N CYS A 13 30.71 18.77 -7.63
CA CYS A 13 29.37 18.46 -8.02
C CYS A 13 28.76 17.61 -6.90
N ALA A 14 27.74 18.08 -6.21
CA ALA A 14 26.98 17.25 -5.31
C ALA A 14 26.47 16.03 -6.10
N PRO A 15 26.52 14.81 -5.53
CA PRO A 15 25.89 13.66 -6.19
C PRO A 15 24.42 14.04 -6.47
N ALA A 16 23.95 13.71 -7.68
CA ALA A 16 22.55 13.86 -8.00
C ALA A 16 21.75 13.05 -6.96
N GLU A 17 20.80 13.70 -6.30
CA GLU A 17 19.88 13.00 -5.40
C GLU A 17 19.19 11.89 -6.20
N SER A 18 19.06 10.70 -5.59
CA SER A 18 18.30 9.61 -6.21
C SER A 18 16.87 10.09 -6.46
N PRO A 19 16.28 9.83 -7.64
CA PRO A 19 14.90 10.24 -7.90
C PRO A 19 13.95 9.48 -6.95
N LEU A 20 12.79 10.08 -6.65
CA LEU A 20 11.68 9.36 -6.04
C LEU A 20 11.18 8.29 -7.01
N THR A 21 11.12 7.04 -6.56
CA THR A 21 10.59 5.93 -7.36
C THR A 21 9.56 5.15 -6.59
N LEU A 22 8.57 4.62 -7.30
CA LEU A 22 7.55 3.71 -6.81
C LEU A 22 7.68 2.39 -7.58
N HIS A 23 7.93 1.30 -6.86
CA HIS A 23 7.99 -0.05 -7.40
C HIS A 23 6.73 -0.81 -7.01
N GLU A 24 6.18 -1.60 -7.93
CA GLU A 24 4.97 -2.39 -7.75
C GLU A 24 5.29 -3.88 -7.89
N PHE A 25 4.84 -4.71 -6.92
CA PHE A 25 5.09 -6.14 -6.84
C PHE A 25 3.78 -6.93 -6.76
N ASP A 26 3.79 -8.16 -7.29
CA ASP A 26 2.74 -9.14 -7.07
C ASP A 26 2.97 -9.83 -5.71
N CYS A 27 2.11 -9.54 -4.74
CA CYS A 27 2.13 -10.11 -3.41
C CYS A 27 0.95 -11.06 -3.16
N GLY A 28 0.36 -11.58 -4.23
CA GLY A 28 -0.63 -12.62 -4.20
C GLY A 28 -1.92 -12.33 -4.97
N VAL A 29 -2.76 -13.33 -5.04
CA VAL A 29 -4.07 -13.26 -5.70
C VAL A 29 -5.12 -13.91 -4.81
N ILE A 30 -6.26 -13.24 -4.67
CA ILE A 30 -7.46 -13.76 -4.02
C ILE A 30 -8.49 -14.09 -5.10
N ARG A 31 -8.99 -15.31 -5.13
CA ARG A 31 -10.08 -15.73 -6.02
C ARG A 31 -11.37 -15.88 -5.25
N PHE A 32 -12.40 -15.16 -5.67
CA PHE A 32 -13.74 -15.20 -5.10
C PHE A 32 -14.66 -16.07 -5.96
N GLU A 33 -15.54 -16.87 -5.32
CA GLU A 33 -16.64 -17.54 -6.02
C GLU A 33 -17.75 -16.54 -6.36
N SER A 34 -18.00 -15.56 -5.48
CA SER A 34 -18.99 -14.50 -5.66
C SER A 34 -18.43 -13.16 -5.18
N VAL A 35 -18.71 -12.09 -5.94
CA VAL A 35 -18.31 -10.72 -5.61
C VAL A 35 -19.45 -9.91 -4.97
N ALA A 36 -20.57 -10.56 -4.64
CA ALA A 36 -21.74 -9.90 -4.07
C ALA A 36 -21.46 -9.14 -2.76
N MET A 37 -20.47 -9.59 -1.98
CA MET A 37 -20.05 -8.91 -0.75
C MET A 37 -19.49 -7.49 -1.00
N PHE A 38 -19.01 -7.21 -2.21
CA PHE A 38 -18.52 -5.89 -2.62
C PHE A 38 -19.63 -4.97 -3.15
N GLY A 39 -20.91 -5.38 -3.04
CA GLY A 39 -22.05 -4.65 -3.55
C GLY A 39 -22.18 -4.70 -5.08
N ILE A 40 -21.58 -5.71 -5.72
CA ILE A 40 -21.57 -5.95 -7.17
C ILE A 40 -22.24 -7.30 -7.43
N GLY A 41 -23.22 -7.35 -8.33
CA GLY A 41 -23.84 -8.61 -8.74
C GLY A 41 -22.88 -9.49 -9.55
N ASP A 42 -22.97 -10.81 -9.37
CA ASP A 42 -22.15 -11.76 -10.12
C ASP A 42 -22.42 -11.75 -11.63
N ASP A 43 -23.52 -11.14 -12.06
CA ASP A 43 -23.89 -10.89 -13.45
C ASP A 43 -23.44 -9.51 -13.98
N GLU A 44 -22.87 -8.66 -13.13
CA GLU A 44 -22.37 -7.34 -13.52
C GLU A 44 -20.88 -7.38 -13.91
N THR A 45 -20.12 -8.38 -13.47
CA THR A 45 -18.69 -8.53 -13.75
C THR A 45 -18.26 -10.00 -13.79
N ASP A 46 -17.32 -10.33 -14.67
CA ASP A 46 -16.64 -11.63 -14.73
C ASP A 46 -15.37 -11.68 -13.86
N VAL A 47 -14.99 -10.57 -13.23
CA VAL A 47 -13.80 -10.50 -12.35
C VAL A 47 -14.03 -11.37 -11.12
N ARG A 48 -13.11 -12.30 -10.88
CA ARG A 48 -13.09 -13.18 -9.71
C ARG A 48 -11.72 -13.19 -9.03
N ASP A 49 -10.67 -12.87 -9.78
CA ASP A 49 -9.30 -12.82 -9.30
C ASP A 49 -8.92 -11.37 -8.98
N LEU A 50 -8.64 -11.11 -7.73
CA LEU A 50 -8.20 -9.82 -7.22
C LEU A 50 -6.71 -9.91 -6.93
N ILE A 51 -5.92 -9.05 -7.54
CA ILE A 51 -4.49 -8.91 -7.23
C ILE A 51 -4.31 -8.33 -5.83
N VAL A 52 -3.26 -8.72 -5.16
CA VAL A 52 -2.82 -8.14 -3.89
C VAL A 52 -1.42 -7.59 -4.12
N PRO A 53 -1.27 -6.30 -4.47
CA PRO A 53 0.02 -5.71 -4.73
C PRO A 53 0.73 -5.26 -3.46
N CYS A 54 2.06 -5.17 -3.52
CA CYS A 54 2.89 -4.44 -2.58
C CYS A 54 3.65 -3.35 -3.31
N TYR A 55 4.00 -2.28 -2.59
CA TYR A 55 4.70 -1.17 -3.19
C TYR A 55 5.92 -0.78 -2.37
N VAL A 56 7.01 -0.44 -3.04
CA VAL A 56 8.21 0.14 -2.42
C VAL A 56 8.40 1.55 -2.94
N VAL A 57 8.44 2.50 -2.03
CA VAL A 57 8.82 3.89 -2.32
C VAL A 57 10.29 4.06 -1.94
N GLU A 58 11.14 4.35 -2.93
CA GLU A 58 12.51 4.80 -2.69
C GLU A 58 12.55 6.32 -2.77
N HIS A 59 12.95 6.96 -1.69
CA HIS A 59 13.07 8.41 -1.56
C HIS A 59 14.51 8.79 -1.21
N PRO A 60 15.02 9.99 -1.61
CA PRO A 60 16.36 10.44 -1.20
C PRO A 60 16.63 10.39 0.31
N ALA A 61 15.59 10.50 1.13
CA ALA A 61 15.68 10.51 2.60
C ALA A 61 15.41 9.15 3.26
N GLY A 62 15.10 8.08 2.48
CA GLY A 62 14.83 6.75 3.03
C GLY A 62 13.89 5.91 2.17
N SER A 63 13.38 4.82 2.73
CA SER A 63 12.51 3.86 2.04
C SER A 63 11.25 3.56 2.83
N LEU A 64 10.12 3.39 2.11
CA LEU A 64 8.84 2.99 2.67
C LEU A 64 8.34 1.73 1.95
N LEU A 65 8.02 0.70 2.72
CA LEU A 65 7.17 -0.39 2.23
C LEU A 65 5.70 -0.02 2.49
N TRP A 66 4.91 0.00 1.43
CA TRP A 66 3.45 0.18 1.48
C TRP A 66 2.78 -1.09 1.01
N GLU A 67 1.89 -1.65 1.84
CA GLU A 67 1.23 -2.95 1.75
C GLU A 67 2.19 -4.15 1.91
N GLY A 68 1.69 -5.19 2.50
CA GLY A 68 2.46 -6.39 2.86
C GLY A 68 1.95 -7.67 2.23
N GLY A 69 0.93 -7.60 1.39
CA GLY A 69 0.44 -8.75 0.65
C GLY A 69 -0.22 -9.84 1.49
N LEU A 70 -0.38 -11.00 0.86
CA LEU A 70 -0.86 -12.22 1.51
C LEU A 70 0.18 -12.79 2.48
N PRO A 71 -0.27 -13.55 3.51
CA PRO A 71 0.63 -14.23 4.45
C PRO A 71 1.70 -15.07 3.76
N VAL A 72 2.97 -14.80 4.10
CA VAL A 72 4.15 -15.36 3.41
C VAL A 72 4.20 -16.89 3.38
N GLY A 73 3.61 -17.56 4.37
CA GLY A 73 3.52 -19.03 4.41
C GLY A 73 2.72 -19.65 3.27
N LEU A 74 1.91 -18.86 2.56
CA LEU A 74 1.17 -19.33 1.38
C LEU A 74 2.09 -19.66 0.19
N ALA A 75 3.29 -19.08 0.13
CA ALA A 75 4.27 -19.36 -0.92
C ALA A 75 4.87 -20.80 -0.83
N GLU A 76 4.64 -21.51 0.27
CA GLU A 76 5.02 -22.93 0.40
C GLU A 76 4.09 -23.88 -0.39
N ALA A 77 2.92 -23.39 -0.81
CA ALA A 77 1.96 -24.18 -1.57
C ALA A 77 2.25 -24.11 -3.07
N GLU A 78 2.18 -25.26 -3.76
CA GLU A 78 2.37 -25.32 -5.22
C GLU A 78 1.14 -24.86 -6.03
N ASP A 79 -0.04 -24.76 -5.38
CA ASP A 79 -1.32 -24.42 -5.99
C ASP A 79 -2.17 -23.57 -5.06
N TRP A 80 -3.38 -23.23 -5.47
CA TRP A 80 -4.35 -22.47 -4.69
C TRP A 80 -4.60 -23.11 -3.31
N VAL A 81 -4.59 -22.27 -2.28
CA VAL A 81 -4.92 -22.66 -0.90
C VAL A 81 -6.38 -22.32 -0.63
N GLU A 82 -7.16 -23.31 -0.19
CA GLU A 82 -8.54 -23.10 0.20
C GLU A 82 -8.61 -22.32 1.54
N SER A 83 -9.29 -21.19 1.52
CA SER A 83 -9.62 -20.36 2.68
C SER A 83 -11.07 -19.85 2.54
N PRO A 84 -12.07 -20.73 2.70
CA PRO A 84 -13.45 -20.37 2.37
C PRO A 84 -13.91 -19.06 3.00
N PRO A 85 -14.55 -18.17 2.21
CA PRO A 85 -15.15 -18.38 0.89
C PRO A 85 -14.25 -18.07 -0.31
N VAL A 86 -12.93 -18.04 -0.16
CA VAL A 86 -11.98 -17.67 -1.20
C VAL A 86 -10.91 -18.74 -1.41
N LEU A 87 -10.20 -18.64 -2.53
CA LEU A 87 -8.94 -19.32 -2.77
C LEU A 87 -7.82 -18.28 -2.77
N LEU A 88 -6.67 -18.62 -2.18
CA LEU A 88 -5.50 -17.76 -2.05
C LEU A 88 -4.32 -18.35 -2.82
N ARG A 89 -3.52 -17.51 -3.45
CA ARG A 89 -2.29 -17.91 -4.13
C ARG A 89 -1.22 -16.86 -3.96
N LEU A 90 -0.03 -17.31 -3.60
CA LEU A 90 1.19 -16.50 -3.52
C LEU A 90 2.30 -17.25 -4.24
N ASP A 91 2.72 -16.79 -5.42
CA ASP A 91 3.72 -17.48 -6.24
C ASP A 91 5.15 -17.21 -5.74
N GLN A 92 5.42 -16.01 -5.24
CA GLN A 92 6.71 -15.59 -4.70
C GLN A 92 6.48 -14.63 -3.53
N THR A 93 7.25 -14.78 -2.46
CA THR A 93 7.21 -13.79 -1.37
C THR A 93 7.75 -12.43 -1.83
N LEU A 94 7.38 -11.36 -1.14
CA LEU A 94 8.00 -10.06 -1.39
C LEU A 94 9.52 -10.13 -1.15
N ALA A 95 9.95 -10.86 -0.12
CA ALA A 95 11.36 -11.05 0.20
C ALA A 95 12.16 -11.67 -0.96
N ASP A 96 11.56 -12.55 -1.76
CA ASP A 96 12.19 -13.14 -2.94
C ASP A 96 12.29 -12.16 -4.13
N GLN A 97 11.40 -11.18 -4.20
CA GLN A 97 11.32 -10.22 -5.30
C GLN A 97 12.21 -8.98 -5.07
N LEU A 98 12.34 -8.51 -3.83
CA LEU A 98 13.09 -7.29 -3.46
C LEU A 98 14.56 -7.23 -3.93
N PRO A 99 15.33 -8.34 -3.99
CA PRO A 99 16.69 -8.31 -4.51
C PRO A 99 16.81 -7.77 -5.95
N ALA A 100 15.74 -7.84 -6.76
CA ALA A 100 15.74 -7.29 -8.12
C ALA A 100 15.90 -5.75 -8.15
N ILE A 101 15.52 -5.07 -7.06
CA ILE A 101 15.69 -3.61 -6.89
C ILE A 101 16.79 -3.25 -5.88
N GLY A 102 17.54 -4.24 -5.38
CA GLY A 102 18.63 -4.03 -4.43
C GLY A 102 18.18 -3.86 -2.98
N HIS A 103 16.93 -4.17 -2.66
CA HIS A 103 16.37 -4.13 -1.31
C HIS A 103 16.36 -5.50 -0.61
N ALA A 104 16.22 -5.45 0.72
CA ALA A 104 15.93 -6.61 1.56
C ALA A 104 14.71 -6.29 2.45
N ILE A 105 13.91 -7.31 2.78
CA ILE A 105 12.64 -7.13 3.50
C ILE A 105 12.81 -6.53 4.90
N ASP A 106 13.96 -6.74 5.54
CA ASP A 106 14.31 -6.25 6.87
C ASP A 106 15.05 -4.89 6.87
N ALA A 107 15.21 -4.24 5.70
CA ALA A 107 16.03 -3.05 5.52
C ALA A 107 15.22 -1.74 5.29
N PHE A 108 13.91 -1.76 5.43
CA PHE A 108 13.09 -0.57 5.28
C PHE A 108 13.19 0.37 6.49
N ASP A 109 13.19 1.69 6.23
CA ASP A 109 13.10 2.71 7.28
C ASP A 109 11.69 2.76 7.86
N TYR A 110 10.70 2.70 6.97
CA TYR A 110 9.28 2.75 7.30
C TYR A 110 8.51 1.59 6.67
N VAL A 111 7.48 1.16 7.37
CA VAL A 111 6.44 0.28 6.84
C VAL A 111 5.07 0.87 7.17
N ALA A 112 4.16 0.82 6.23
CA ALA A 112 2.77 1.19 6.43
C ALA A 112 1.86 0.28 5.60
N PHE A 113 0.66 0.04 6.12
CA PHE A 113 -0.39 -0.70 5.45
C PHE A 113 -1.61 0.21 5.35
N SER A 114 -2.40 0.07 4.30
CA SER A 114 -3.66 0.82 4.21
C SER A 114 -4.56 0.50 5.40
N HIS A 115 -4.57 -0.75 5.83
CA HIS A 115 -5.30 -1.24 7.00
C HIS A 115 -4.81 -2.64 7.42
N MET A 116 -5.45 -3.24 8.45
CA MET A 116 -4.95 -4.46 9.09
C MET A 116 -5.68 -5.74 8.67
N HIS A 117 -6.32 -5.82 7.49
CA HIS A 117 -6.79 -7.08 6.93
C HIS A 117 -5.62 -8.00 6.58
N PHE A 118 -5.89 -9.31 6.59
CA PHE A 118 -4.85 -10.35 6.46
C PHE A 118 -4.07 -10.28 5.14
N ASP A 119 -4.68 -9.74 4.08
CA ASP A 119 -4.11 -9.62 2.74
C ASP A 119 -3.32 -8.32 2.50
N HIS A 120 -3.25 -7.43 3.50
CA HIS A 120 -2.44 -6.22 3.48
C HIS A 120 -1.23 -6.28 4.42
N VAL A 121 -1.19 -7.26 5.32
CA VAL A 121 -0.18 -7.33 6.39
C VAL A 121 0.65 -8.61 6.38
N GLY A 122 0.65 -9.36 5.29
CA GLY A 122 1.25 -10.69 5.20
C GLY A 122 2.74 -10.76 5.55
N VAL A 123 3.51 -9.68 5.34
CA VAL A 123 4.93 -9.57 5.70
C VAL A 123 5.17 -9.11 7.14
N ALA A 124 4.15 -8.98 7.96
CA ALA A 124 4.24 -8.41 9.32
C ALA A 124 5.37 -9.00 10.19
N SER A 125 5.66 -10.29 10.05
CA SER A 125 6.73 -10.95 10.80
C SER A 125 8.14 -10.65 10.28
N GLU A 126 8.28 -10.12 9.07
CA GLU A 126 9.55 -9.91 8.39
C GLU A 126 10.07 -8.47 8.51
N VAL A 127 9.20 -7.50 8.81
CA VAL A 127 9.49 -6.05 8.84
C VAL A 127 9.76 -5.50 10.23
N GLN A 128 10.31 -6.30 11.13
CA GLN A 128 10.46 -5.97 12.56
C GLN A 128 11.42 -4.81 12.85
N GLY A 129 12.31 -4.45 11.91
CA GLY A 129 13.28 -3.37 12.03
C GLY A 129 12.76 -2.00 11.64
N ALA A 130 11.70 -1.96 10.83
CA ALA A 130 11.11 -0.72 10.31
C ALA A 130 10.24 -0.01 11.35
N THR A 131 10.06 1.30 11.18
CA THR A 131 9.06 2.07 11.94
C THR A 131 7.69 1.92 11.28
N LEU A 132 6.72 1.34 11.98
CA LEU A 132 5.34 1.21 11.52
C LEU A 132 4.62 2.56 11.59
N LEU A 133 4.09 3.03 10.44
CA LEU A 133 3.24 4.22 10.35
C LEU A 133 1.78 3.76 10.22
N ILE A 134 0.98 4.01 11.25
CA ILE A 134 -0.40 3.52 11.32
C ILE A 134 -1.30 4.53 12.03
N GLN A 135 -2.52 4.72 11.55
CA GLN A 135 -3.49 5.54 12.26
C GLN A 135 -3.81 4.96 13.65
N GLN A 136 -3.88 5.84 14.67
CA GLN A 136 -4.20 5.44 16.05
C GLN A 136 -5.46 4.56 16.11
N ALA A 137 -6.52 4.94 15.38
CA ALA A 137 -7.77 4.20 15.37
C ALA A 137 -7.64 2.76 14.82
N GLU A 138 -6.75 2.56 13.83
CA GLU A 138 -6.47 1.24 13.27
C GLU A 138 -5.70 0.38 14.26
N PHE A 139 -4.66 0.96 14.87
CA PHE A 139 -3.87 0.27 15.88
C PHE A 139 -4.73 -0.15 17.07
N ASP A 140 -5.57 0.74 17.58
CA ASP A 140 -6.45 0.46 18.72
C ASP A 140 -7.45 -0.66 18.40
N ALA A 141 -7.97 -0.70 17.17
CA ALA A 141 -8.89 -1.74 16.73
C ALA A 141 -8.19 -3.10 16.55
N ALA A 142 -6.99 -3.10 15.92
CA ALA A 142 -6.25 -4.33 15.61
C ALA A 142 -5.66 -4.98 16.86
N PHE A 143 -5.24 -4.19 17.84
CA PHE A 143 -4.57 -4.67 19.05
C PHE A 143 -5.43 -4.58 20.31
N ALA A 144 -6.76 -4.46 20.14
CA ALA A 144 -7.72 -4.54 21.23
C ALA A 144 -7.69 -5.90 21.96
N ASP A 145 -8.12 -5.95 23.20
CA ASP A 145 -8.27 -7.22 23.95
C ASP A 145 -9.23 -8.21 23.26
N SER A 146 -10.18 -7.70 22.48
CA SER A 146 -11.12 -8.46 21.65
C SER A 146 -11.25 -7.77 20.29
N VAL A 147 -10.64 -8.35 19.28
CA VAL A 147 -10.72 -7.88 17.90
C VAL A 147 -12.08 -8.24 17.32
N THR A 148 -12.79 -7.24 16.80
CA THR A 148 -14.16 -7.39 16.27
C THR A 148 -14.31 -6.93 14.83
N VAL A 149 -13.28 -6.29 14.26
CA VAL A 149 -13.28 -5.90 12.86
C VAL A 149 -13.22 -7.15 11.99
N PRO A 150 -14.12 -7.33 11.01
CA PRO A 150 -14.07 -8.48 10.11
C PRO A 150 -12.70 -8.59 9.43
N PHE A 151 -12.22 -9.80 9.18
CA PHE A 151 -10.95 -10.11 8.50
C PHE A 151 -9.66 -9.58 9.15
N PHE A 152 -9.74 -8.96 10.33
CA PHE A 152 -8.57 -8.77 11.16
C PHE A 152 -8.17 -10.13 11.76
N ASP A 153 -6.98 -10.60 11.39
CA ASP A 153 -6.42 -11.84 11.91
C ASP A 153 -5.16 -11.57 12.74
N PRO A 154 -5.27 -11.48 14.06
CA PRO A 154 -4.10 -11.27 14.92
C PRO A 154 -2.96 -12.27 14.72
N ALA A 155 -3.25 -13.49 14.25
CA ALA A 155 -2.21 -14.48 14.00
C ALA A 155 -1.23 -14.03 12.89
N VAL A 156 -1.68 -13.18 11.96
CA VAL A 156 -0.85 -12.65 10.87
C VAL A 156 -0.01 -11.47 11.36
N TYR A 157 -0.56 -10.55 12.17
CA TYR A 157 0.06 -9.26 12.47
C TYR A 157 0.46 -9.02 13.94
N GLU A 158 0.27 -9.99 14.85
CA GLU A 158 0.61 -9.82 16.28
C GLU A 158 2.08 -9.42 16.50
N SER A 159 2.97 -9.81 15.59
CA SER A 159 4.38 -9.43 15.60
C SER A 159 4.61 -7.91 15.55
N LEU A 160 3.67 -7.15 14.98
CA LEU A 160 3.73 -5.67 14.88
C LEU A 160 3.38 -4.96 16.20
N ARG A 161 2.82 -5.66 17.20
CA ARG A 161 2.41 -5.05 18.48
C ARG A 161 3.55 -4.28 19.17
N ASN A 162 4.78 -4.76 19.02
CA ASN A 162 5.94 -4.24 19.76
C ASN A 162 7.03 -3.64 18.88
N VAL A 163 6.81 -3.51 17.55
CA VAL A 163 7.78 -2.85 16.66
C VAL A 163 7.84 -1.35 16.96
N PRO A 164 8.94 -0.66 16.59
CA PRO A 164 8.96 0.80 16.55
C PRO A 164 7.77 1.31 15.74
N ARG A 165 7.06 2.32 16.23
CA ARG A 165 5.89 2.84 15.53
C ARG A 165 5.65 4.30 15.78
N GLU A 166 4.98 4.93 14.84
CA GLU A 166 4.38 6.24 14.95
C GLU A 166 2.86 6.09 14.80
N LEU A 167 2.11 6.46 15.84
CA LEU A 167 0.65 6.45 15.84
C LEU A 167 0.17 7.78 15.28
N LEU A 168 -0.44 7.72 14.10
CA LEU A 168 -0.88 8.87 13.34
C LEU A 168 -2.30 9.30 13.77
N ASP A 169 -2.55 10.61 13.78
CA ASP A 169 -3.88 11.20 13.96
C ASP A 169 -4.07 12.26 12.86
N GLY A 170 -4.34 11.79 11.65
CA GLY A 170 -4.48 12.64 10.49
C GLY A 170 -3.48 12.37 9.39
N GLU A 171 -3.28 13.37 8.52
CA GLU A 171 -2.32 13.31 7.41
C GLU A 171 -0.87 13.33 7.94
N HIS A 172 0.00 12.55 7.31
CA HIS A 172 1.41 12.45 7.67
C HIS A 172 2.30 12.51 6.42
N ASP A 173 3.28 13.39 6.44
CA ASP A 173 4.33 13.49 5.43
C ASP A 173 5.51 12.59 5.83
N VAL A 174 5.68 11.49 5.11
CA VAL A 174 6.60 10.40 5.50
C VAL A 174 8.07 10.88 5.55
N PHE A 175 8.48 11.71 4.59
CA PHE A 175 9.88 12.15 4.46
C PHE A 175 10.07 13.66 4.72
N GLY A 176 8.99 14.41 4.95
CA GLY A 176 9.03 15.81 5.35
C GLY A 176 9.20 16.82 4.20
N ASP A 177 9.01 16.41 2.96
CA ASP A 177 9.10 17.28 1.76
C ASP A 177 7.77 17.40 0.99
N GLY A 178 6.72 16.72 1.47
CA GLY A 178 5.36 16.75 0.93
C GLY A 178 5.10 15.80 -0.21
N ARG A 179 6.10 15.04 -0.66
CA ARG A 179 5.99 14.17 -1.84
C ARG A 179 5.36 12.81 -1.56
N VAL A 180 5.51 12.29 -0.35
CA VAL A 180 4.96 11.00 0.08
C VAL A 180 4.11 11.21 1.31
N ARG A 181 2.79 11.13 1.16
CA ARG A 181 1.86 11.48 2.23
C ARG A 181 0.87 10.36 2.51
N ILE A 182 0.78 9.94 3.76
CA ILE A 182 -0.28 9.08 4.26
C ILE A 182 -1.49 9.95 4.59
N ILE A 183 -2.66 9.59 4.08
CA ILE A 183 -3.89 10.35 4.23
C ILE A 183 -4.96 9.46 4.85
N PRO A 184 -5.57 9.82 5.98
CA PRO A 184 -6.63 9.02 6.59
C PRO A 184 -7.78 8.80 5.61
N ALA A 185 -8.29 7.58 5.54
CA ALA A 185 -9.41 7.21 4.69
C ALA A 185 -10.39 6.24 5.40
N PRO A 186 -10.85 6.58 6.64
CA PRO A 186 -11.62 5.65 7.46
C PRO A 186 -12.98 5.30 6.85
N GLY A 187 -13.51 4.15 7.30
CA GLY A 187 -14.81 3.63 6.92
C GLY A 187 -14.80 2.16 6.53
N HIS A 188 -13.87 1.73 5.68
CA HIS A 188 -13.60 0.32 5.43
C HIS A 188 -13.15 -0.36 6.73
N THR A 189 -12.12 0.17 7.34
CA THR A 189 -11.74 -0.09 8.73
C THR A 189 -11.69 1.23 9.51
N PRO A 190 -11.57 1.20 10.86
CA PRO A 190 -11.60 2.41 11.67
C PRO A 190 -10.51 3.43 11.35
N GLY A 191 -9.33 2.96 10.98
CA GLY A 191 -8.17 3.80 10.67
C GLY A 191 -7.58 3.54 9.29
N HIS A 192 -8.38 3.04 8.34
CA HIS A 192 -7.93 2.89 6.96
C HIS A 192 -7.30 4.18 6.43
N GLN A 193 -6.24 4.05 5.63
CA GLN A 193 -5.47 5.16 5.08
C GLN A 193 -5.10 4.89 3.61
N VAL A 194 -4.82 5.93 2.85
CA VAL A 194 -4.33 5.88 1.47
C VAL A 194 -2.96 6.54 1.38
N LEU A 195 -2.16 6.18 0.38
CA LEU A 195 -0.86 6.80 0.14
C LEU A 195 -0.91 7.67 -1.11
N LEU A 196 -0.46 8.92 -1.00
CA LEU A 196 -0.20 9.78 -2.14
C LEU A 196 1.31 9.84 -2.35
N VAL A 197 1.75 9.59 -3.61
CA VAL A 197 3.15 9.68 -4.04
C VAL A 197 3.21 10.65 -5.23
N ASP A 198 3.97 11.75 -5.09
CA ASP A 198 4.13 12.76 -6.15
C ASP A 198 5.37 12.46 -6.98
N LEU A 199 5.18 11.69 -8.04
CA LEU A 199 6.22 11.20 -8.96
C LEU A 199 6.62 12.29 -9.96
N ASP A 200 7.92 12.36 -10.29
CA ASP A 200 8.46 13.44 -11.16
C ASP A 200 8.00 13.35 -12.61
N GLU A 201 7.84 12.14 -13.17
CA GLU A 201 7.52 11.91 -14.58
C GLU A 201 6.03 11.60 -14.80
N GLU A 202 5.42 10.83 -13.92
CA GLU A 202 4.04 10.36 -14.04
C GLU A 202 3.03 11.25 -13.31
N GLY A 203 3.52 12.18 -12.48
CA GLY A 203 2.71 13.02 -11.60
C GLY A 203 2.18 12.29 -10.38
N PRO A 204 1.29 12.94 -9.61
CA PRO A 204 0.79 12.37 -8.36
C PRO A 204 -0.04 11.09 -8.57
N VAL A 205 0.19 10.10 -7.72
CA VAL A 205 -0.54 8.83 -7.67
C VAL A 205 -1.11 8.64 -6.27
N VAL A 206 -2.38 8.25 -6.17
CA VAL A 206 -3.02 7.82 -4.92
C VAL A 206 -3.19 6.30 -4.96
N LEU A 207 -2.51 5.59 -4.06
CA LEU A 207 -2.73 4.17 -3.80
C LEU A 207 -3.91 4.06 -2.83
N ALA A 208 -5.03 3.53 -3.32
CA ALA A 208 -6.33 3.70 -2.67
C ALA A 208 -6.59 2.71 -1.52
N GLY A 209 -5.75 1.64 -1.38
CA GLY A 209 -6.10 0.52 -0.52
C GLY A 209 -7.53 0.05 -0.81
N ASP A 210 -8.24 -0.37 0.21
CA ASP A 210 -9.60 -0.90 0.12
C ASP A 210 -10.71 0.17 0.16
N LEU A 211 -10.35 1.43 -0.16
CA LEU A 211 -11.38 2.43 -0.43
C LEU A 211 -12.25 2.01 -1.62
N TYR A 212 -11.63 1.31 -2.59
CA TYR A 212 -12.29 0.70 -3.76
C TYR A 212 -11.67 -0.67 -4.06
N HIS A 213 -12.52 -1.68 -4.33
CA HIS A 213 -12.08 -3.00 -4.78
C HIS A 213 -12.24 -3.19 -6.28
N PHE A 214 -13.20 -2.49 -6.90
CA PHE A 214 -13.57 -2.60 -8.30
C PHE A 214 -13.75 -1.21 -8.93
N ARG A 215 -13.65 -1.11 -10.25
CA ARG A 215 -13.92 0.13 -11.00
C ARG A 215 -15.37 0.58 -10.82
N GLU A 216 -16.30 -0.38 -10.75
CA GLU A 216 -17.72 -0.18 -10.48
C GLU A 216 -17.93 0.39 -9.06
N SER A 217 -17.17 -0.05 -8.07
CA SER A 217 -17.21 0.51 -6.73
C SER A 217 -16.87 2.00 -6.74
N ARG A 218 -15.88 2.40 -7.54
CA ARG A 218 -15.48 3.80 -7.68
C ARG A 218 -16.54 4.62 -8.41
N SER A 219 -17.03 4.14 -9.58
CA SER A 219 -17.99 4.88 -10.41
C SER A 219 -19.33 5.09 -9.73
N ASP A 220 -19.82 4.07 -9.02
CA ASP A 220 -21.17 4.03 -8.43
C ASP A 220 -21.17 4.25 -6.91
N ARG A 221 -19.98 4.43 -6.29
CA ARG A 221 -19.79 4.54 -4.84
C ARG A 221 -20.38 3.34 -4.07
N ARG A 222 -20.15 2.15 -4.61
CA ARG A 222 -20.59 0.91 -3.96
C ARG A 222 -19.65 0.57 -2.81
N VAL A 223 -20.23 0.21 -1.69
CA VAL A 223 -19.52 -0.07 -0.45
C VAL A 223 -19.65 -1.56 -0.13
N PRO A 224 -18.55 -2.28 0.14
CA PRO A 224 -18.59 -3.66 0.60
C PRO A 224 -19.41 -3.81 1.88
N THR A 225 -20.12 -4.94 2.01
CA THR A 225 -20.92 -5.25 3.20
C THR A 225 -20.10 -5.47 4.46
N ILE A 226 -18.80 -5.68 4.30
CA ILE A 226 -17.82 -5.88 5.38
C ILE A 226 -17.28 -4.58 5.97
N ASN A 227 -17.54 -3.43 5.33
CA ASN A 227 -17.06 -2.14 5.83
C ASN A 227 -17.65 -1.84 7.21
N VAL A 228 -16.80 -1.32 8.09
CA VAL A 228 -17.18 -1.00 9.49
C VAL A 228 -18.20 0.14 9.52
N ASP A 229 -18.06 1.14 8.62
CA ASP A 229 -18.99 2.27 8.50
C ASP A 229 -19.19 2.65 7.03
N SER A 230 -20.29 2.19 6.45
CA SER A 230 -20.61 2.47 5.04
C SER A 230 -20.85 3.95 4.76
N ALA A 231 -21.45 4.70 5.69
CA ALA A 231 -21.71 6.12 5.50
C ALA A 231 -20.41 6.93 5.53
N LEU A 232 -19.52 6.61 6.47
CA LEU A 232 -18.18 7.19 6.54
C LEU A 232 -17.36 6.83 5.32
N THR A 233 -17.45 5.58 4.81
CA THR A 233 -16.77 5.16 3.58
C THR A 233 -17.17 6.04 2.41
N VAL A 234 -18.46 6.28 2.20
CA VAL A 234 -18.94 7.16 1.11
C VAL A 234 -18.42 8.59 1.27
N ALA A 235 -18.47 9.15 2.48
CA ALA A 235 -17.92 10.49 2.73
C ALA A 235 -16.39 10.54 2.48
N THR A 236 -15.68 9.47 2.82
CA THR A 236 -14.24 9.32 2.54
C THR A 236 -13.97 9.23 1.04
N MET A 237 -14.76 8.43 0.30
CA MET A 237 -14.68 8.38 -1.17
C MET A 237 -14.81 9.79 -1.78
N GLU A 238 -15.80 10.57 -1.36
CA GLU A 238 -16.01 11.95 -1.85
C GLU A 238 -14.80 12.85 -1.58
N ARG A 239 -14.22 12.75 -0.38
CA ARG A 239 -13.05 13.54 0.00
C ARG A 239 -11.79 13.13 -0.76
N ILE A 240 -11.56 11.83 -0.96
CA ILE A 240 -10.40 11.34 -1.73
C ILE A 240 -10.56 11.65 -3.22
N GLU A 241 -11.76 11.54 -3.80
CA GLU A 241 -11.99 11.98 -5.19
C GLU A 241 -11.75 13.50 -5.37
N GLN A 242 -12.12 14.32 -4.38
CA GLN A 242 -11.79 15.75 -4.42
C GLN A 242 -10.29 15.98 -4.36
N LEU A 243 -9.55 15.25 -3.50
CA LEU A 243 -8.08 15.29 -3.45
C LEU A 243 -7.46 14.91 -4.80
N VAL A 244 -7.96 13.82 -5.43
CA VAL A 244 -7.50 13.37 -6.76
C VAL A 244 -7.65 14.47 -7.80
N VAL A 245 -8.80 15.16 -7.80
CA VAL A 245 -9.05 16.29 -8.71
C VAL A 245 -8.12 17.49 -8.40
N ASP A 246 -8.01 17.87 -7.13
CA ASP A 246 -7.22 19.03 -6.70
C ASP A 246 -5.73 18.85 -6.97
N GLN A 247 -5.21 17.63 -6.84
CA GLN A 247 -3.81 17.28 -7.09
C GLN A 247 -3.55 16.91 -8.55
N GLY A 248 -4.58 16.70 -9.38
CA GLY A 248 -4.45 16.14 -10.73
C GLY A 248 -3.89 14.71 -10.70
N ALA A 249 -4.16 13.97 -9.64
CA ALA A 249 -3.57 12.67 -9.38
C ALA A 249 -4.27 11.54 -10.17
N GLN A 250 -3.51 10.48 -10.44
CA GLN A 250 -4.08 9.18 -10.79
C GLN A 250 -4.51 8.48 -9.50
N LEU A 251 -5.61 7.70 -9.52
CA LEU A 251 -5.98 6.84 -8.42
C LEU A 251 -5.86 5.38 -8.88
N TRP A 252 -5.04 4.61 -8.16
CA TRP A 252 -4.87 3.18 -8.39
C TRP A 252 -5.72 2.41 -7.40
N ILE A 253 -6.63 1.59 -7.95
CA ILE A 253 -7.45 0.66 -7.18
C ILE A 253 -6.59 -0.54 -6.85
N GLU A 254 -6.52 -0.90 -5.58
CA GLU A 254 -5.63 -1.94 -5.05
C GLU A 254 -5.80 -3.26 -5.80
N HIS A 255 -7.01 -3.76 -5.84
CA HIS A 255 -7.32 -5.11 -6.33
C HIS A 255 -7.66 -5.19 -7.82
N ASP A 256 -7.41 -4.13 -8.62
CA ASP A 256 -7.65 -4.12 -10.07
C ASP A 256 -6.56 -4.88 -10.83
N MET A 257 -6.72 -6.20 -10.98
CA MET A 257 -5.82 -7.08 -11.72
C MET A 257 -5.53 -6.57 -13.13
N ALA A 258 -6.52 -6.05 -13.85
CA ALA A 258 -6.35 -5.60 -15.22
C ALA A 258 -5.47 -4.35 -15.28
N ALA A 259 -5.65 -3.38 -14.37
CA ALA A 259 -4.81 -2.19 -14.28
C ALA A 259 -3.39 -2.55 -13.83
N PHE A 260 -3.25 -3.46 -12.85
CA PHE A 260 -1.95 -3.97 -12.42
C PHE A 260 -1.16 -4.56 -13.60
N LEU A 261 -1.74 -5.50 -14.34
CA LEU A 261 -1.09 -6.14 -15.50
C LEU A 261 -0.76 -5.11 -16.60
N GLU A 262 -1.59 -4.09 -16.80
CA GLU A 262 -1.31 -3.03 -17.76
C GLU A 262 -0.08 -2.21 -17.32
N ARG A 263 0.02 -1.81 -16.06
CA ARG A 263 1.19 -1.10 -15.52
C ARG A 263 2.45 -1.97 -15.61
N GLN A 264 2.40 -3.22 -15.15
CA GLN A 264 3.50 -4.19 -15.22
C GLN A 264 4.02 -4.40 -16.66
N SER A 265 3.14 -4.38 -17.67
CA SER A 265 3.53 -4.51 -19.08
C SER A 265 4.34 -3.31 -19.60
N ARG A 266 4.21 -2.14 -18.97
CA ARG A 266 4.93 -0.90 -19.32
C ARG A 266 6.21 -0.75 -18.50
N SER A 267 6.08 -0.84 -17.19
CA SER A 267 7.18 -0.74 -16.23
C SER A 267 6.73 -1.27 -14.87
N THR A 268 7.66 -1.86 -14.13
CA THR A 268 7.50 -2.17 -12.70
C THR A 268 8.02 -1.04 -11.81
N VAL A 269 8.59 0.02 -12.41
CA VAL A 269 9.17 1.18 -11.73
C VAL A 269 8.55 2.45 -12.30
N HIS A 270 7.99 3.26 -11.45
CA HIS A 270 7.34 4.54 -11.75
C HIS A 270 8.18 5.70 -11.19
N ARG A 271 8.21 6.82 -11.92
CA ARG A 271 9.03 8.00 -11.57
C ARG A 271 8.26 9.30 -11.64
#